data_6448e87db5b00adfd83d02ed82a8c26a
#
_entry.id   6448e87db5b00adfd83d02ed82a8c26a
#
_cell.length_a   1.000
_cell.length_b   1.000
_cell.length_c   1.000
_cell.angle_alpha   90.00
_cell.angle_beta   90.00
_cell.angle_gamma   90.00
#
_symmetry.space_group_name_H-M   'P 1'
#
loop_
_entity.id
_entity.type
_entity.pdbx_description
1 polymer ?
#
loop_
_entity_poly.entity_id
_entity_poly.type
_entity_poly.pdbx_seq_one_letter_code
_entity_poly.pdbx_strand_id
1 'polypeptide(L)'
;SMTLITAVCILLLSFQFSFAQQSSVSIQVDASKPVGDMRPIWSFFGYDEPNYTTRKDGQKLLNELKQLSPATVYIRAHNLLTSKGDSPGPDLKWGFTDAYKEDKKGNPIYNWIIVDSIIDTYIQRGMKPLMEIGFMPKDLSSKPEPYEHTWSKGGNLWTGWTYPPKDYNKWRELVYQWVSHSVQRYGKEEVTSWLWEVWNEPDIRYWSGTFEEYCKLYD
;
A
#
# COMPACT_ATOMS: atom_id res chain seq x y z
N SER A 1 22.31 56.98 -29.49
CA SER A 1 21.33 56.06 -30.10
C SER A 1 21.92 54.75 -30.65
N MET A 2 23.25 54.69 -30.84
CA MET A 2 23.93 53.42 -31.25
C MET A 2 23.98 52.37 -30.11
N THR A 3 24.05 52.81 -28.88
CA THR A 3 24.03 51.92 -27.67
C THR A 3 22.70 51.20 -27.43
N LEU A 4 21.57 51.76 -27.87
CA LEU A 4 20.25 51.16 -27.70
C LEU A 4 20.03 49.99 -28.68
N ILE A 5 20.54 50.10 -29.90
CA ILE A 5 20.42 49.09 -30.96
C ILE A 5 21.28 47.86 -30.60
N THR A 6 22.47 48.09 -30.04
CA THR A 6 23.35 46.99 -29.58
C THR A 6 22.76 46.20 -28.42
N ALA A 7 22.06 46.88 -27.49
CA ALA A 7 21.40 46.20 -26.34
C ALA A 7 20.20 45.38 -26.81
N VAL A 8 19.43 45.83 -27.80
CA VAL A 8 18.29 45.08 -28.36
C VAL A 8 18.75 43.85 -29.14
N CYS A 9 19.85 43.95 -29.89
CA CYS A 9 20.43 42.80 -30.60
C CYS A 9 21.00 41.74 -29.65
N ILE A 10 21.57 42.12 -28.52
CA ILE A 10 22.06 41.17 -27.51
C ILE A 10 20.90 40.49 -26.80
N LEU A 11 19.79 41.17 -26.54
CA LEU A 11 18.58 40.56 -25.94
C LEU A 11 17.86 39.59 -26.90
N LEU A 12 17.93 39.79 -28.20
CA LEU A 12 17.34 38.91 -29.21
C LEU A 12 18.16 37.62 -29.46
N LEU A 13 19.45 37.65 -29.16
CA LEU A 13 20.33 36.49 -29.31
C LEU A 13 20.30 35.53 -28.12
N SER A 14 19.69 35.90 -27.01
CA SER A 14 19.59 35.03 -25.79
C SER A 14 18.33 34.15 -25.76
N PHE A 15 17.42 34.28 -26.72
CA PHE A 15 16.36 33.29 -26.92
C PHE A 15 16.89 32.10 -27.73
N GLN A 16 17.76 31.32 -27.11
CA GLN A 16 18.00 29.98 -27.59
C GLN A 16 16.76 29.16 -27.23
N PHE A 17 15.88 28.93 -28.17
CA PHE A 17 14.87 27.92 -28.07
C PHE A 17 15.58 26.56 -27.92
N SER A 18 15.69 26.07 -26.67
CA SER A 18 16.00 24.67 -26.44
C SER A 18 14.82 23.87 -26.97
N PHE A 19 14.84 23.56 -28.27
CA PHE A 19 14.00 22.48 -28.76
C PHE A 19 14.47 21.23 -28.07
N ALA A 20 13.68 20.73 -27.09
CA ALA A 20 13.87 19.41 -26.58
C ALA A 20 13.85 18.46 -27.79
N GLN A 21 14.99 17.88 -28.10
CA GLN A 21 15.12 16.94 -29.20
C GLN A 21 14.29 15.73 -28.80
N GLN A 22 13.08 15.66 -29.32
CA GLN A 22 12.20 14.54 -29.12
C GLN A 22 12.81 13.33 -29.85
N SER A 23 13.63 12.56 -29.12
CA SER A 23 14.16 11.30 -29.65
C SER A 23 12.98 10.35 -29.86
N SER A 24 12.65 10.06 -31.10
CA SER A 24 11.67 9.03 -31.40
C SER A 24 12.27 7.66 -31.04
N VAL A 25 11.63 6.94 -30.14
CA VAL A 25 11.95 5.55 -29.87
C VAL A 25 11.13 4.70 -30.82
N SER A 26 11.81 3.88 -31.64
CA SER A 26 11.16 2.90 -32.50
C SER A 26 11.24 1.52 -31.81
N ILE A 27 10.10 0.88 -31.61
CA ILE A 27 10.01 -0.48 -31.09
C ILE A 27 9.54 -1.37 -32.25
N GLN A 28 10.36 -2.36 -32.62
CA GLN A 28 10.00 -3.36 -33.61
C GLN A 28 9.65 -4.67 -32.91
N VAL A 29 8.46 -5.19 -33.18
CA VAL A 29 7.97 -6.46 -32.65
C VAL A 29 7.78 -7.45 -33.81
N ASP A 30 8.52 -8.53 -33.81
CA ASP A 30 8.33 -9.64 -34.74
C ASP A 30 7.56 -10.78 -34.02
N ALA A 31 6.26 -10.77 -34.11
CA ALA A 31 5.40 -11.76 -33.48
C ALA A 31 5.58 -13.21 -34.05
N SER A 32 6.29 -13.36 -35.18
CA SER A 32 6.61 -14.69 -35.75
C SER A 32 7.82 -15.35 -35.05
N LYS A 33 8.54 -14.61 -34.23
CA LYS A 33 9.77 -15.08 -33.54
C LYS A 33 9.61 -14.98 -32.02
N PRO A 34 8.87 -15.90 -31.39
CA PRO A 34 8.75 -15.92 -29.94
C PRO A 34 10.14 -16.18 -29.32
N VAL A 35 10.48 -15.41 -28.28
CA VAL A 35 11.75 -15.52 -27.55
C VAL A 35 11.63 -16.32 -26.25
N GLY A 36 10.42 -16.73 -25.88
CA GLY A 36 10.11 -17.51 -24.69
C GLY A 36 8.65 -17.43 -24.29
N ASP A 37 8.32 -18.10 -23.21
CA ASP A 37 6.97 -18.06 -22.63
C ASP A 37 6.71 -16.72 -21.93
N MET A 38 5.50 -16.20 -22.10
CA MET A 38 5.07 -15.02 -21.40
C MET A 38 4.63 -15.39 -19.96
N ARG A 39 5.45 -15.00 -18.98
CA ARG A 39 5.10 -15.19 -17.57
C ARG A 39 3.85 -14.36 -17.22
N PRO A 40 2.97 -14.85 -16.34
CA PRO A 40 1.72 -14.18 -15.99
C PRO A 40 1.96 -12.98 -15.05
N ILE A 41 2.68 -11.96 -15.52
CA ILE A 41 2.98 -10.72 -14.76
C ILE A 41 1.74 -9.90 -14.42
N TRP A 42 0.60 -10.20 -15.06
CA TRP A 42 -0.70 -9.59 -14.80
C TRP A 42 -1.49 -10.28 -13.69
N SER A 43 -0.97 -11.31 -13.05
CA SER A 43 -1.69 -12.08 -12.02
C SER A 43 -1.67 -11.42 -10.64
N PHE A 44 -1.57 -10.11 -10.60
CA PHE A 44 -1.63 -9.30 -9.38
C PHE A 44 -2.82 -8.36 -9.45
N PHE A 45 -3.57 -8.29 -8.36
CA PHE A 45 -4.71 -7.39 -8.23
C PHE A 45 -4.68 -6.74 -6.85
N GLY A 46 -4.99 -5.44 -6.77
CA GLY A 46 -4.97 -4.70 -5.52
C GLY A 46 -6.18 -3.79 -5.35
N TYR A 47 -6.52 -3.50 -4.09
CA TYR A 47 -7.56 -2.54 -3.70
C TYR A 47 -7.30 -2.01 -2.28
N ASP A 48 -7.84 -0.83 -2.00
CA ASP A 48 -7.56 -0.10 -0.76
C ASP A 48 -8.46 -0.51 0.41
N GLU A 49 -9.67 -1.00 0.13
CA GLU A 49 -10.69 -1.28 1.13
C GLU A 49 -10.69 -2.76 1.56
N PRO A 50 -9.92 -3.16 2.59
CA PRO A 50 -9.79 -4.57 2.98
C PRO A 50 -11.13 -5.17 3.42
N ASN A 51 -12.01 -4.38 4.03
CA ASN A 51 -13.33 -4.84 4.45
C ASN A 51 -14.27 -5.14 3.29
N TYR A 52 -13.97 -4.64 2.07
CA TYR A 52 -14.74 -4.95 0.87
C TYR A 52 -14.59 -6.43 0.46
N THR A 53 -13.46 -7.04 0.77
CA THR A 53 -13.14 -8.44 0.47
C THR A 53 -14.27 -9.40 0.86
N THR A 54 -14.84 -9.22 2.03
CA THR A 54 -15.86 -10.12 2.59
C THR A 54 -17.29 -9.73 2.20
N ARG A 55 -17.47 -8.60 1.52
CA ARG A 55 -18.79 -8.17 1.04
C ARG A 55 -19.20 -8.99 -0.18
N LYS A 56 -20.54 -9.08 -0.42
CA LYS A 56 -21.11 -9.85 -1.54
C LYS A 56 -20.45 -9.52 -2.87
N ASP A 57 -20.32 -8.24 -3.19
CA ASP A 57 -19.76 -7.80 -4.48
C ASP A 57 -18.23 -7.96 -4.52
N GLY A 58 -17.54 -7.80 -3.40
CA GLY A 58 -16.12 -8.12 -3.29
C GLY A 58 -15.82 -9.59 -3.54
N GLN A 59 -16.59 -10.48 -2.92
CA GLN A 59 -16.47 -11.91 -3.14
C GLN A 59 -16.80 -12.30 -4.60
N LYS A 60 -17.82 -11.66 -5.21
CA LYS A 60 -18.15 -11.85 -6.63
C LYS A 60 -16.99 -11.45 -7.52
N LEU A 61 -16.42 -10.27 -7.30
CA LEU A 61 -15.26 -9.78 -8.06
C LEU A 61 -14.07 -10.76 -7.98
N LEU A 62 -13.75 -11.24 -6.78
CA LEU A 62 -12.65 -12.20 -6.59
C LEU A 62 -12.92 -13.54 -7.31
N ASN A 63 -14.18 -14.03 -7.32
CA ASN A 63 -14.55 -15.20 -8.08
C ASN A 63 -14.34 -14.99 -9.59
N GLU A 64 -14.74 -13.85 -10.12
CA GLU A 64 -14.57 -13.50 -11.54
C GLU A 64 -13.09 -13.41 -11.93
N LEU A 65 -12.28 -12.73 -11.10
CA LEU A 65 -10.83 -12.64 -11.31
C LEU A 65 -10.17 -14.03 -11.33
N LYS A 66 -10.58 -14.91 -10.42
CA LYS A 66 -10.06 -16.29 -10.38
C LYS A 66 -10.42 -17.06 -11.63
N GLN A 67 -11.64 -16.93 -12.14
CA GLN A 67 -12.08 -17.61 -13.35
C GLN A 67 -11.37 -17.12 -14.61
N LEU A 68 -11.02 -15.84 -14.66
CA LEU A 68 -10.33 -15.23 -15.80
C LEU A 68 -8.85 -15.54 -15.86
N SER A 69 -8.22 -15.96 -14.75
CA SER A 69 -6.79 -16.21 -14.69
C SER A 69 -6.47 -17.70 -14.62
N PRO A 70 -5.71 -18.25 -15.57
CA PRO A 70 -5.17 -19.61 -15.49
C PRO A 70 -4.05 -19.74 -14.45
N ALA A 71 -3.41 -18.61 -14.07
CA ALA A 71 -2.34 -18.55 -13.10
C ALA A 71 -2.87 -18.23 -11.70
N THR A 72 -2.03 -18.46 -10.68
CA THR A 72 -2.31 -18.01 -9.31
C THR A 72 -2.39 -16.50 -9.27
N VAL A 73 -3.50 -15.97 -8.74
CA VAL A 73 -3.70 -14.54 -8.55
C VAL A 73 -3.26 -14.16 -7.15
N TYR A 74 -2.42 -13.13 -7.06
CA TYR A 74 -2.04 -12.49 -5.80
C TYR A 74 -2.92 -11.28 -5.54
N ILE A 75 -3.43 -11.16 -4.32
CA ILE A 75 -4.29 -10.05 -3.92
C ILE A 75 -3.57 -9.19 -2.89
N ARG A 76 -3.36 -7.92 -3.25
CA ARG A 76 -2.85 -6.88 -2.37
C ARG A 76 -4.02 -6.10 -1.79
N ALA A 77 -4.28 -6.26 -0.50
CA ALA A 77 -5.22 -5.42 0.22
C ALA A 77 -4.46 -4.43 1.10
N HIS A 78 -4.84 -3.16 1.02
CA HIS A 78 -4.28 -2.09 1.83
C HIS A 78 -4.92 -2.06 3.23
N ASN A 79 -4.29 -1.36 4.17
CA ASN A 79 -4.83 -1.08 5.52
C ASN A 79 -5.08 -2.31 6.42
N LEU A 80 -4.30 -3.37 6.27
CA LEU A 80 -4.47 -4.62 7.03
C LEU A 80 -4.14 -4.50 8.53
N LEU A 81 -3.47 -3.43 8.97
CA LEU A 81 -3.19 -3.15 10.39
C LEU A 81 -3.91 -1.90 10.92
N THR A 82 -4.66 -1.20 10.08
CA THR A 82 -5.32 0.05 10.44
C THR A 82 -6.40 -0.19 11.51
N SER A 83 -6.41 0.64 12.55
CA SER A 83 -7.44 0.65 13.57
C SER A 83 -8.65 1.46 13.11
N LYS A 84 -9.86 1.13 13.58
CA LYS A 84 -11.05 1.96 13.38
C LYS A 84 -10.88 3.33 14.02
N GLY A 85 -10.37 3.36 15.25
CA GLY A 85 -10.16 4.58 16.02
C GLY A 85 -11.46 5.24 16.45
N ASP A 86 -11.30 6.38 17.14
CA ASP A 86 -12.40 7.29 17.48
C ASP A 86 -12.40 8.45 16.46
N SER A 87 -12.28 8.13 15.18
CA SER A 87 -12.31 9.13 14.14
C SER A 87 -13.58 10.01 14.29
N PRO A 88 -13.46 11.34 14.22
CA PRO A 88 -14.60 12.23 14.35
C PRO A 88 -15.59 12.17 13.18
N GLY A 89 -15.37 11.27 12.23
CA GLY A 89 -16.22 11.07 11.07
C GLY A 89 -16.82 9.67 11.00
N PRO A 90 -17.60 9.39 9.97
CA PRO A 90 -17.96 8.04 9.61
C PRO A 90 -16.69 7.21 9.39
N ASP A 91 -16.81 5.91 9.35
CA ASP A 91 -15.71 4.96 9.23
C ASP A 91 -14.57 5.46 8.32
N LEU A 92 -13.31 5.11 8.65
CA LEU A 92 -12.18 5.42 7.80
C LEU A 92 -12.47 4.99 6.36
N LYS A 93 -12.16 5.84 5.38
CA LYS A 93 -12.52 5.61 3.98
C LYS A 93 -12.08 4.23 3.50
N TRP A 94 -10.84 3.85 3.82
CA TRP A 94 -10.26 2.59 3.33
C TRP A 94 -10.42 1.41 4.29
N GLY A 95 -11.25 1.55 5.31
CA GLY A 95 -11.54 0.46 6.23
C GLY A 95 -10.50 0.26 7.32
N PHE A 96 -10.63 -0.85 8.05
CA PHE A 96 -9.83 -1.17 9.23
C PHE A 96 -9.93 -2.66 9.55
N THR A 97 -9.01 -3.15 10.35
CA THR A 97 -9.04 -4.53 10.86
C THR A 97 -9.06 -4.61 12.38
N ASP A 98 -8.66 -3.57 13.07
CA ASP A 98 -8.48 -3.54 14.53
C ASP A 98 -7.58 -4.68 15.05
N ALA A 99 -6.57 -5.07 14.27
CA ALA A 99 -5.71 -6.21 14.58
C ALA A 99 -4.86 -6.00 15.84
N TYR A 100 -4.65 -4.75 16.26
CA TYR A 100 -3.84 -4.39 17.43
C TYR A 100 -4.50 -3.31 18.26
N LYS A 101 -4.51 -3.50 19.57
CA LYS A 101 -4.88 -2.52 20.60
C LYS A 101 -3.95 -2.65 21.80
N GLU A 102 -3.96 -1.65 22.67
CA GLU A 102 -3.29 -1.74 23.97
C GLU A 102 -4.32 -1.69 25.12
N ASP A 103 -4.05 -2.43 26.17
CA ASP A 103 -4.80 -2.31 27.43
C ASP A 103 -4.39 -1.03 28.18
N LYS A 104 -5.06 -0.75 29.31
CA LYS A 104 -4.78 0.44 30.15
C LYS A 104 -3.34 0.46 30.72
N LYS A 105 -2.62 -0.65 30.69
CA LYS A 105 -1.23 -0.77 31.12
C LYS A 105 -0.25 -0.71 29.95
N GLY A 106 -0.75 -0.60 28.73
CA GLY A 106 0.05 -0.58 27.51
C GLY A 106 0.45 -1.98 27.02
N ASN A 107 -0.18 -3.04 27.50
CA ASN A 107 0.11 -4.38 26.98
C ASN A 107 -0.62 -4.61 25.65
N PRO A 108 0.03 -5.26 24.66
CA PRO A 108 -0.58 -5.57 23.39
C PRO A 108 -1.79 -6.51 23.51
N ILE A 109 -2.83 -6.24 22.74
CA ILE A 109 -3.99 -7.10 22.52
C ILE A 109 -4.12 -7.32 21.02
N TYR A 110 -4.02 -8.56 20.57
CA TYR A 110 -4.14 -8.94 19.16
C TYR A 110 -5.54 -9.49 18.87
N ASN A 111 -6.11 -9.07 17.74
CA ASN A 111 -7.40 -9.53 17.25
C ASN A 111 -7.33 -9.77 15.73
N TRP A 112 -7.24 -11.01 15.33
CA TRP A 112 -7.06 -11.40 13.94
C TRP A 112 -8.38 -11.68 13.19
N ILE A 113 -9.55 -11.56 13.84
CA ILE A 113 -10.85 -11.97 13.27
C ILE A 113 -11.11 -11.38 11.90
N ILE A 114 -10.90 -10.07 11.72
CA ILE A 114 -11.16 -9.41 10.42
C ILE A 114 -10.06 -9.77 9.43
N VAL A 115 -8.80 -9.76 9.83
CA VAL A 115 -7.66 -10.15 8.98
C VAL A 115 -7.84 -11.59 8.50
N ASP A 116 -8.17 -12.52 9.39
CA ASP A 116 -8.42 -13.91 9.04
C ASP A 116 -9.55 -14.05 8.01
N SER A 117 -10.66 -13.35 8.22
CA SER A 117 -11.80 -13.42 7.29
C SER A 117 -11.43 -12.91 5.87
N ILE A 118 -10.55 -11.93 5.78
CA ILE A 118 -10.02 -11.41 4.52
C ILE A 118 -9.13 -12.47 3.85
N ILE A 119 -8.16 -12.99 4.57
CA ILE A 119 -7.22 -14.00 4.06
C ILE A 119 -7.95 -15.30 3.70
N ASP A 120 -8.86 -15.78 4.55
CA ASP A 120 -9.70 -16.95 4.28
C ASP A 120 -10.44 -16.81 2.94
N THR A 121 -10.92 -15.59 2.65
CA THR A 121 -11.62 -15.31 1.39
C THR A 121 -10.72 -15.52 0.17
N TYR A 122 -9.43 -15.19 0.27
CA TYR A 122 -8.44 -15.44 -0.80
C TYR A 122 -8.10 -16.92 -0.92
N ILE A 123 -7.73 -17.55 0.19
CA ILE A 123 -7.28 -18.95 0.22
C ILE A 123 -8.37 -19.90 -0.28
N GLN A 124 -9.63 -19.70 0.14
CA GLN A 124 -10.77 -20.49 -0.33
C GLN A 124 -10.97 -20.43 -1.84
N ARG A 125 -10.41 -19.43 -2.53
CA ARG A 125 -10.46 -19.24 -3.99
C ARG A 125 -9.18 -19.69 -4.69
N GLY A 126 -8.23 -20.27 -3.96
CA GLY A 126 -6.90 -20.61 -4.50
C GLY A 126 -6.10 -19.38 -4.96
N MET A 127 -6.39 -18.23 -4.35
CA MET A 127 -5.61 -16.99 -4.49
C MET A 127 -4.62 -16.87 -3.33
N LYS A 128 -3.61 -16.03 -3.48
CA LYS A 128 -2.61 -15.79 -2.45
C LYS A 128 -2.58 -14.32 -2.05
N PRO A 129 -2.38 -14.02 -0.76
CA PRO A 129 -2.21 -12.64 -0.34
C PRO A 129 -0.83 -12.10 -0.71
N LEU A 130 -0.79 -10.83 -1.10
CA LEU A 130 0.34 -9.94 -0.96
C LEU A 130 0.04 -9.06 0.25
N MET A 131 0.70 -9.37 1.37
CA MET A 131 0.41 -8.76 2.67
C MET A 131 1.10 -7.41 2.77
N GLU A 132 0.34 -6.33 2.79
CA GLU A 132 0.86 -5.01 3.10
C GLU A 132 0.87 -4.79 4.61
N ILE A 133 2.06 -4.59 5.17
CA ILE A 133 2.28 -4.36 6.61
C ILE A 133 2.10 -2.86 6.88
N GLY A 134 0.87 -2.44 7.13
CA GLY A 134 0.48 -1.03 7.33
C GLY A 134 -1.05 -0.86 7.40
N PHE A 135 -1.58 0.35 7.67
CA PHE A 135 -0.82 1.44 8.29
C PHE A 135 -0.62 1.17 9.79
N MET A 136 -0.02 2.16 10.50
CA MET A 136 0.24 2.01 11.94
C MET A 136 -1.08 1.83 12.71
N PRO A 137 -1.21 0.86 13.61
CA PRO A 137 -2.33 0.82 14.53
C PRO A 137 -2.38 2.09 15.40
N LYS A 138 -3.58 2.61 15.65
CA LYS A 138 -3.77 3.83 16.46
C LYS A 138 -2.99 3.79 17.77
N ASP A 139 -3.13 2.72 18.54
CA ASP A 139 -2.52 2.61 19.86
C ASP A 139 -1.00 2.45 19.82
N LEU A 140 -0.43 2.12 18.67
CA LEU A 140 1.02 2.02 18.47
C LEU A 140 1.61 3.27 17.80
N SER A 141 0.80 4.11 17.20
CA SER A 141 1.24 5.36 16.56
C SER A 141 1.89 6.33 17.55
N SER A 142 2.98 6.98 17.12
CA SER A 142 3.62 8.04 17.91
C SER A 142 2.80 9.33 17.98
N LYS A 143 1.78 9.48 17.14
CA LYS A 143 0.83 10.60 17.14
C LYS A 143 -0.61 10.07 17.15
N PRO A 144 -1.53 10.75 17.86
CA PRO A 144 -2.90 10.28 17.99
C PRO A 144 -3.79 10.60 16.79
N GLU A 145 -3.41 11.56 15.95
CA GLU A 145 -4.23 12.00 14.83
C GLU A 145 -4.07 11.06 13.62
N PRO A 146 -5.16 10.61 12.99
CA PRO A 146 -5.10 9.93 11.71
C PRO A 146 -4.72 10.90 10.58
N TYR A 147 -4.24 10.36 9.47
CA TYR A 147 -3.95 11.14 8.28
C TYR A 147 -5.22 11.59 7.57
N GLU A 148 -5.32 12.89 7.32
CA GLU A 148 -6.38 13.48 6.50
C GLU A 148 -5.86 13.78 5.09
N HIS A 149 -6.57 13.35 4.07
CA HIS A 149 -6.20 13.64 2.70
C HIS A 149 -6.27 15.13 2.35
N THR A 150 -5.20 15.65 1.77
CA THR A 150 -5.07 17.08 1.46
C THR A 150 -6.02 17.58 0.38
N TRP A 151 -6.47 16.71 -0.52
CA TRP A 151 -7.45 17.04 -1.54
C TRP A 151 -8.89 17.08 -1.01
N SER A 152 -9.12 16.64 0.22
CA SER A 152 -10.42 16.66 0.89
C SER A 152 -10.50 17.69 2.01
N LYS A 153 -9.79 18.82 1.89
CA LYS A 153 -9.78 19.86 2.92
C LYS A 153 -11.19 20.20 3.41
N GLY A 154 -11.44 19.93 4.68
CA GLY A 154 -12.76 20.08 5.29
C GLY A 154 -13.78 19.01 4.92
N GLY A 155 -13.37 17.96 4.17
CA GLY A 155 -14.23 16.86 3.73
C GLY A 155 -14.23 15.64 4.63
N ASN A 156 -13.47 15.66 5.73
CA ASN A 156 -13.41 14.57 6.73
C ASN A 156 -12.98 13.21 6.16
N LEU A 157 -12.07 13.20 5.18
CA LEU A 157 -11.56 11.96 4.60
C LEU A 157 -10.32 11.49 5.36
N TRP A 158 -10.53 10.67 6.35
CA TRP A 158 -9.51 10.07 7.19
C TRP A 158 -9.15 8.68 6.68
N THR A 159 -7.89 8.28 6.80
CA THR A 159 -7.39 7.04 6.17
C THR A 159 -6.66 6.10 7.12
N GLY A 160 -6.12 6.56 8.20
CA GLY A 160 -5.34 5.76 9.13
C GLY A 160 -4.17 6.54 9.70
N TRP A 161 -3.29 5.87 10.44
CA TRP A 161 -2.15 6.52 11.10
C TRP A 161 -0.88 6.28 10.31
N THR A 162 -0.23 7.37 9.89
CA THR A 162 0.95 7.36 9.03
C THR A 162 2.25 7.68 9.77
N TYR A 163 2.18 7.83 11.08
CA TYR A 163 3.34 8.14 11.92
C TYR A 163 4.13 6.89 12.30
N PRO A 164 5.44 7.06 12.63
CA PRO A 164 6.25 5.97 13.18
C PRO A 164 5.62 5.34 14.43
N PRO A 165 5.97 4.10 14.77
CA PRO A 165 5.55 3.51 16.03
C PRO A 165 6.18 4.27 17.22
N LYS A 166 5.42 4.46 18.30
CA LYS A 166 5.96 4.97 19.56
C LYS A 166 6.94 4.01 20.23
N ASP A 167 6.90 2.72 19.86
CA ASP A 167 7.78 1.65 20.33
C ASP A 167 8.04 0.64 19.20
N TYR A 168 9.27 0.63 18.68
CA TYR A 168 9.68 -0.27 17.61
C TYR A 168 9.75 -1.75 18.03
N ASN A 169 9.96 -2.04 19.32
CA ASN A 169 9.91 -3.43 19.78
C ASN A 169 8.49 -3.98 19.72
N LYS A 170 7.50 -3.15 20.05
CA LYS A 170 6.08 -3.53 19.91
C LYS A 170 5.68 -3.67 18.44
N TRP A 171 6.23 -2.84 17.54
CA TRP A 171 6.03 -3.00 16.09
C TRP A 171 6.57 -4.33 15.60
N ARG A 172 7.82 -4.64 15.92
CA ARG A 172 8.43 -5.93 15.59
C ARG A 172 7.64 -7.10 16.14
N GLU A 173 7.18 -6.99 17.39
CA GLU A 173 6.37 -8.02 18.04
C GLU A 173 5.01 -8.19 17.36
N LEU A 174 4.36 -7.10 16.96
CA LEU A 174 3.10 -7.15 16.19
C LEU A 174 3.27 -7.92 14.87
N VAL A 175 4.32 -7.60 14.10
CA VAL A 175 4.60 -8.30 12.83
C VAL A 175 4.92 -9.78 13.09
N TYR A 176 5.74 -10.07 14.10
CA TYR A 176 6.05 -11.44 14.50
C TYR A 176 4.79 -12.23 14.90
N GLN A 177 3.91 -11.66 15.70
CA GLN A 177 2.67 -12.30 16.12
C GLN A 177 1.73 -12.52 14.93
N TRP A 178 1.64 -11.58 14.00
CA TRP A 178 0.84 -11.75 12.81
C TRP A 178 1.33 -12.89 11.91
N VAL A 179 2.64 -12.92 11.63
CA VAL A 179 3.24 -14.01 10.84
C VAL A 179 3.09 -15.35 11.56
N SER A 180 3.34 -15.40 12.88
CA SER A 180 3.21 -16.61 13.69
C SER A 180 1.77 -17.13 13.69
N HIS A 181 0.78 -16.25 13.86
CA HIS A 181 -0.63 -16.59 13.77
C HIS A 181 -0.98 -17.12 12.36
N SER A 182 -0.49 -16.47 11.31
CA SER A 182 -0.72 -16.91 9.93
C SER A 182 -0.13 -18.32 9.70
N VAL A 183 1.09 -18.58 10.18
CA VAL A 183 1.72 -19.90 10.07
C VAL A 183 0.92 -20.97 10.87
N GLN A 184 0.45 -20.63 12.05
CA GLN A 184 -0.36 -21.53 12.87
C GLN A 184 -1.69 -21.86 12.18
N ARG A 185 -2.33 -20.89 11.53
CA ARG A 185 -3.65 -21.05 10.91
C ARG A 185 -3.61 -21.71 9.53
N TYR A 186 -2.68 -21.29 8.68
CA TYR A 186 -2.63 -21.67 7.25
C TYR A 186 -1.53 -22.68 6.93
N GLY A 187 -0.60 -22.91 7.85
CA GLY A 187 0.57 -23.75 7.64
C GLY A 187 1.76 -23.01 7.06
N LYS A 188 2.96 -23.45 7.43
CA LYS A 188 4.22 -22.81 7.03
C LYS A 188 4.41 -22.80 5.51
N GLU A 189 4.08 -23.89 4.83
CA GLU A 189 4.23 -24.00 3.37
C GLU A 189 3.39 -22.97 2.64
N GLU A 190 2.12 -22.81 3.02
CA GLU A 190 1.22 -21.81 2.45
C GLU A 190 1.74 -20.40 2.68
N VAL A 191 2.06 -20.02 3.92
CA VAL A 191 2.52 -18.68 4.29
C VAL A 191 3.86 -18.32 3.61
N THR A 192 4.76 -19.29 3.43
CA THR A 192 6.04 -19.08 2.70
C THR A 192 5.83 -18.72 1.24
N SER A 193 4.68 -19.06 0.66
CA SER A 193 4.34 -18.72 -0.73
C SER A 193 3.69 -17.34 -0.88
N TRP A 194 3.40 -16.64 0.21
CA TRP A 194 2.85 -15.31 0.19
C TRP A 194 3.92 -14.26 -0.10
N LEU A 195 3.49 -13.09 -0.53
CA LEU A 195 4.35 -11.92 -0.69
C LEU A 195 4.08 -10.93 0.44
N TRP A 196 5.11 -10.20 0.84
CA TRP A 196 5.06 -9.26 1.95
C TRP A 196 5.65 -7.94 1.51
N GLU A 197 4.93 -6.86 1.77
CA GLU A 197 5.31 -5.49 1.48
C GLU A 197 5.31 -4.70 2.78
N VAL A 198 6.36 -3.95 3.03
CA VAL A 198 6.41 -3.08 4.21
C VAL A 198 5.92 -1.71 3.82
N TRP A 199 4.75 -1.34 4.35
CA TRP A 199 4.12 -0.05 4.15
C TRP A 199 3.58 0.18 2.75
N ASN A 200 2.90 1.35 2.55
CA ASN A 200 2.43 1.84 1.27
C ASN A 200 2.97 3.24 1.01
N GLU A 201 3.59 3.48 -0.14
CA GLU A 201 4.03 4.78 -0.63
C GLU A 201 4.73 5.64 0.45
N PRO A 202 5.83 5.17 1.07
CA PRO A 202 6.50 5.89 2.16
C PRO A 202 7.22 7.16 1.69
N ASP A 203 7.32 7.39 0.39
CA ASP A 203 7.90 8.56 -0.26
C ASP A 203 6.95 9.77 -0.31
N ILE A 204 5.68 9.57 0.04
CA ILE A 204 4.68 10.64 0.15
C ILE A 204 4.18 10.79 1.58
N ARG A 205 3.07 11.53 1.79
CA ARG A 205 2.52 11.79 3.14
C ARG A 205 1.93 10.55 3.84
N TYR A 206 1.98 9.39 3.23
CA TYR A 206 1.62 8.14 3.88
C TYR A 206 2.71 7.65 4.86
N TRP A 207 3.87 8.29 4.87
CA TRP A 207 4.84 8.20 5.95
C TRP A 207 5.13 9.59 6.51
N SER A 208 4.83 9.80 7.79
CA SER A 208 4.99 11.08 8.51
C SER A 208 6.18 11.05 9.48
N GLY A 209 7.13 10.16 9.26
CA GLY A 209 8.41 10.07 9.95
C GLY A 209 9.58 10.49 9.06
N THR A 210 10.81 10.34 9.57
CA THR A 210 12.05 10.51 8.79
C THR A 210 12.36 9.27 7.96
N PHE A 211 13.32 9.39 7.05
CA PHE A 211 13.84 8.26 6.28
C PHE A 211 14.49 7.21 7.19
N GLU A 212 15.26 7.66 8.20
CA GLU A 212 15.91 6.77 9.15
C GLU A 212 14.89 6.00 10.01
N GLU A 213 13.80 6.66 10.39
CA GLU A 213 12.70 6.00 11.10
C GLU A 213 12.00 4.95 10.24
N TYR A 214 11.87 5.19 8.92
CA TYR A 214 11.34 4.20 8.00
C TYR A 214 12.30 3.01 7.82
N CYS A 215 13.60 3.26 7.65
CA CYS A 215 14.60 2.18 7.60
C CYS A 215 14.53 1.30 8.86
N LYS A 216 14.41 1.94 10.03
CA LYS A 216 14.26 1.23 11.31
C LYS A 216 12.93 0.45 11.42
N LEU A 217 11.88 0.92 10.75
CA LEU A 217 10.60 0.20 10.70
C LEU A 217 10.72 -1.07 9.86
N TYR A 218 11.53 -0.99 8.79
CA TYR A 218 11.75 -2.08 7.83
C TYR A 218 12.63 -3.19 8.43
N ASP A 219 13.67 -2.83 9.22
CA ASP A 219 14.61 -3.75 9.87
C ASP A 219 13.99 -4.53 11.06
#